data_d57ddc11e6eb6c85ad0eba6bc9407710
#
_entry.id   d57ddc11e6eb6c85ad0eba6bc9407710
#
_cell.length_a   1.000
_cell.length_b   1.000
_cell.length_c   1.000
_cell.angle_alpha   90.00
_cell.angle_beta   90.00
_cell.angle_gamma   90.00
#
_symmetry.space_group_name_H-M   'P 1'
#
loop_
_entity.id
_entity.type
_entity.pdbx_description
1 polymer ?
#
loop_
_entity_poly.entity_id
_entity_poly.type
_entity_poly.pdbx_seq_one_letter_code
_entity_poly.pdbx_strand_id
1 'polypeptide(L)'
;MKNIAANLILALCAIVFSTSCGTGKVPEVGSTEAAAQLQKDLKGTYEELFSENTSLNPKWDAYWLSECEKAVGAEAAQSTVEALKASMSGTLTGEAATECFGDGTDGWQNGFQFNCDFKQGVSRFVFDGKGGIKGLDASGNEIFSHEYVFDSYNADYDFYFFNSKDGNEDEFRCFAMRSDTPAGTHHIEFRYGTDIESLSEFCTGKYAYWMAAGVLESSDSEQQESIRIFVEENTSQD
;
A
#
# COMPACT_ATOMS: atom_id res chain seq x y z
N MET A 1 -9.59 25.15 -13.37
CA MET A 1 -9.45 23.81 -12.79
C MET A 1 -9.01 24.03 -11.38
N LYS A 2 -9.86 23.73 -10.41
CA LYS A 2 -9.52 23.83 -9.00
C LYS A 2 -8.70 22.59 -8.65
N ASN A 3 -7.64 22.80 -7.94
CA ASN A 3 -6.65 21.82 -7.53
C ASN A 3 -7.30 20.51 -7.04
N ILE A 4 -7.08 19.43 -7.76
CA ILE A 4 -7.16 18.07 -7.21
C ILE A 4 -5.85 17.93 -6.43
N ALA A 5 -5.67 18.82 -5.47
CA ALA A 5 -4.44 18.94 -4.74
C ALA A 5 -4.61 18.26 -3.39
N ALA A 6 -3.71 17.35 -3.17
CA ALA A 6 -3.08 17.19 -1.88
C ALA A 6 -3.97 16.66 -0.74
N ASN A 7 -4.64 15.53 -0.94
CA ASN A 7 -5.04 14.72 0.19
C ASN A 7 -4.66 13.24 -0.02
N LEU A 8 -3.48 13.00 -0.63
CA LEU A 8 -2.76 11.76 -0.38
C LEU A 8 -2.10 11.86 1.01
N ILE A 9 -2.90 12.36 1.92
CA ILE A 9 -2.54 12.47 3.31
C ILE A 9 -3.00 11.18 3.95
N LEU A 10 -2.00 10.55 4.56
CA LEU A 10 -2.20 9.86 5.82
C LEU A 10 -3.63 10.09 6.34
N ALA A 11 -4.55 9.22 5.93
CA ALA A 11 -5.74 9.02 6.71
C ALA A 11 -5.24 8.46 8.04
N LEU A 12 -5.10 9.32 9.00
CA LEU A 12 -4.90 8.97 10.39
C LEU A 12 -6.20 8.29 10.83
N CYS A 13 -6.40 7.05 10.35
CA CYS A 13 -7.52 6.23 10.74
C CYS A 13 -7.35 5.92 12.22
N ALA A 14 -8.11 6.66 13.03
CA ALA A 14 -8.38 6.25 14.40
C ALA A 14 -8.97 4.84 14.33
N ILE A 15 -8.17 3.86 14.68
CA ILE A 15 -8.56 2.45 14.74
C ILE A 15 -9.67 2.33 15.78
N VAL A 16 -10.91 2.30 15.34
CA VAL A 16 -12.01 1.86 16.18
C VAL A 16 -11.93 0.33 16.22
N PHE A 17 -11.25 -0.17 17.22
CA PHE A 17 -11.29 -1.60 17.53
C PHE A 17 -12.74 -2.02 17.76
N SER A 18 -13.30 -2.76 16.82
CA SER A 18 -14.51 -3.51 17.06
C SER A 18 -14.19 -4.56 18.14
N THR A 19 -14.74 -4.35 19.32
CA THR A 19 -14.63 -5.25 20.46
C THR A 19 -15.26 -6.60 20.12
N SER A 20 -14.44 -7.52 19.64
CA SER A 20 -14.73 -8.93 19.78
C SER A 20 -14.63 -9.25 21.27
N CYS A 21 -15.70 -9.80 21.85
CA CYS A 21 -15.82 -10.13 23.26
C CYS A 21 -14.91 -11.33 23.63
N GLY A 22 -13.61 -11.05 23.74
CA GLY A 22 -12.63 -11.92 24.33
C GLY A 22 -11.90 -11.14 25.42
N THR A 23 -11.74 -11.67 26.60
CA THR A 23 -11.08 -11.08 27.77
C THR A 23 -9.56 -10.93 27.62
N GLY A 24 -9.04 -10.81 26.40
CA GLY A 24 -7.63 -10.56 26.10
C GLY A 24 -7.34 -9.08 26.18
N LYS A 25 -6.28 -8.70 26.90
CA LYS A 25 -5.73 -7.34 26.91
C LYS A 25 -5.30 -7.00 25.49
N VAL A 26 -5.77 -5.86 24.93
CA VAL A 26 -5.28 -5.36 23.65
C VAL A 26 -3.78 -5.07 23.80
N PRO A 27 -2.92 -5.55 22.88
CA PRO A 27 -1.49 -5.27 22.94
C PRO A 27 -1.22 -3.77 22.88
N GLU A 28 -0.19 -3.32 23.56
CA GLU A 28 0.27 -1.94 23.46
C GLU A 28 0.85 -1.68 22.07
N VAL A 29 0.42 -0.60 21.42
CA VAL A 29 0.90 -0.20 20.10
C VAL A 29 2.43 -0.08 20.11
N GLY A 30 3.09 -0.59 19.07
CA GLY A 30 4.55 -0.61 18.95
C GLY A 30 5.24 -1.70 19.78
N SER A 31 4.49 -2.54 20.51
CA SER A 31 5.06 -3.66 21.25
C SER A 31 5.33 -4.89 20.38
N THR A 32 6.16 -5.80 20.88
CA THR A 32 6.39 -7.10 20.23
C THR A 32 5.09 -7.92 20.09
N GLU A 33 4.20 -7.80 21.06
CA GLU A 33 2.90 -8.46 21.04
C GLU A 33 1.98 -7.86 19.94
N ALA A 34 2.01 -6.53 19.75
CA ALA A 34 1.28 -5.87 18.69
C ALA A 34 1.84 -6.24 17.31
N ALA A 35 3.16 -6.29 17.17
CA ALA A 35 3.83 -6.76 15.96
C ALA A 35 3.47 -8.21 15.60
N ALA A 36 3.42 -9.09 16.58
CA ALA A 36 3.00 -10.47 16.40
C ALA A 36 1.52 -10.58 16.04
N GLN A 37 0.67 -9.70 16.60
CA GLN A 37 -0.74 -9.64 16.22
C GLN A 37 -0.88 -9.14 14.78
N LEU A 38 -0.15 -8.09 14.38
CA LEU A 38 -0.13 -7.59 13.00
C LEU A 38 0.26 -8.71 12.02
N GLN A 39 1.35 -9.44 12.27
CA GLN A 39 1.75 -10.56 11.41
C GLN A 39 0.64 -11.61 11.28
N LYS A 40 -0.08 -11.89 12.36
CA LYS A 40 -1.19 -12.82 12.35
C LYS A 40 -2.39 -12.33 11.55
N ASP A 41 -2.69 -11.04 11.67
CA ASP A 41 -3.83 -10.41 10.98
C ASP A 41 -3.56 -10.28 9.47
N LEU A 42 -2.29 -10.11 9.09
CA LEU A 42 -1.85 -10.07 7.69
C LEU A 42 -1.68 -11.45 7.05
N LYS A 43 -2.07 -12.54 7.71
CA LYS A 43 -1.98 -13.87 7.11
C LYS A 43 -2.77 -13.96 5.81
N GLY A 44 -2.11 -14.33 4.72
CA GLY A 44 -2.76 -14.50 3.43
C GLY A 44 -1.78 -14.56 2.26
N THR A 45 -2.33 -14.70 1.08
CA THR A 45 -1.63 -14.56 -0.19
C THR A 45 -2.08 -13.27 -0.84
N TYR A 46 -1.15 -12.40 -1.16
CA TYR A 46 -1.41 -11.07 -1.69
C TYR A 46 -0.88 -10.97 -3.11
N GLU A 47 -1.70 -10.44 -3.99
CA GLU A 47 -1.35 -10.03 -5.34
C GLU A 47 -1.18 -8.52 -5.38
N GLU A 48 -0.41 -8.01 -6.32
CA GLU A 48 -0.25 -6.58 -6.52
C GLU A 48 -1.63 -5.94 -6.79
N LEU A 49 -1.89 -4.80 -6.14
CA LEU A 49 -3.23 -4.21 -6.18
C LEU A 49 -3.39 -3.19 -7.30
N PHE A 50 -2.40 -2.32 -7.51
CA PHE A 50 -2.66 -1.07 -8.21
C PHE A 50 -2.34 -1.09 -9.70
N SER A 51 -1.19 -1.59 -10.11
CA SER A 51 -0.80 -1.49 -11.51
C SER A 51 -1.47 -2.54 -12.38
N GLU A 52 -1.14 -3.81 -12.15
CA GLU A 52 -1.57 -4.89 -13.05
C GLU A 52 -3.03 -5.28 -12.83
N ASN A 53 -3.49 -5.26 -11.60
CA ASN A 53 -4.83 -5.74 -11.28
C ASN A 53 -5.91 -4.69 -11.44
N THR A 54 -5.61 -3.40 -11.31
CA THR A 54 -6.62 -2.34 -11.39
C THR A 54 -6.34 -1.31 -12.47
N SER A 55 -5.30 -0.48 -12.32
CA SER A 55 -5.12 0.71 -13.15
C SER A 55 -4.76 0.40 -14.62
N LEU A 56 -3.90 -0.58 -14.86
CA LEU A 56 -3.48 -0.98 -16.20
C LEU A 56 -4.36 -2.08 -16.82
N ASN A 57 -5.27 -2.67 -16.04
CA ASN A 57 -6.14 -3.72 -16.51
C ASN A 57 -7.37 -3.15 -17.24
N PRO A 58 -7.48 -3.30 -18.57
CA PRO A 58 -8.58 -2.72 -19.34
C PRO A 58 -9.95 -3.29 -18.99
N LYS A 59 -10.00 -4.42 -18.28
CA LYS A 59 -11.24 -4.98 -17.73
C LYS A 59 -12.01 -3.97 -16.88
N TRP A 60 -11.29 -3.07 -16.21
CA TRP A 60 -11.85 -2.13 -15.26
C TRP A 60 -12.12 -0.74 -15.82
N ASP A 61 -11.81 -0.46 -17.09
CA ASP A 61 -11.95 0.88 -17.66
C ASP A 61 -13.36 1.46 -17.49
N ALA A 62 -14.39 0.66 -17.77
CA ALA A 62 -15.76 1.08 -17.60
C ALA A 62 -16.15 1.29 -16.13
N TYR A 63 -15.57 0.52 -15.23
CA TYR A 63 -15.82 0.67 -13.80
C TYR A 63 -15.15 1.92 -13.25
N TRP A 64 -13.89 2.17 -13.60
CA TRP A 64 -13.19 3.42 -13.29
C TRP A 64 -14.00 4.65 -13.71
N LEU A 65 -14.47 4.66 -14.96
CA LEU A 65 -15.25 5.77 -15.48
C LEU A 65 -16.55 5.95 -14.68
N SER A 66 -17.26 4.88 -14.39
CA SER A 66 -18.50 4.93 -13.60
C SER A 66 -18.28 5.49 -12.18
N GLU A 67 -17.21 5.09 -11.48
CA GLU A 67 -16.93 5.61 -10.15
C GLU A 67 -16.52 7.09 -10.20
N CYS A 68 -15.71 7.49 -11.16
CA CYS A 68 -15.36 8.89 -11.35
C CYS A 68 -16.58 9.76 -11.75
N GLU A 69 -17.51 9.25 -12.57
CA GLU A 69 -18.75 9.96 -12.90
C GLU A 69 -19.61 10.23 -11.65
N LYS A 70 -19.68 9.27 -10.75
CA LYS A 70 -20.40 9.44 -9.46
C LYS A 70 -19.73 10.50 -8.58
N ALA A 71 -18.40 10.52 -8.56
CA ALA A 71 -17.62 11.38 -7.67
C ALA A 71 -17.51 12.82 -8.14
N VAL A 72 -17.22 13.04 -9.43
CA VAL A 72 -16.89 14.37 -9.99
C VAL A 72 -17.82 14.83 -11.13
N GLY A 73 -18.76 14.00 -11.53
CA GLY A 73 -19.70 14.27 -12.64
C GLY A 73 -19.09 13.91 -14.00
N ALA A 74 -19.97 13.70 -15.00
CA ALA A 74 -19.61 13.18 -16.32
C ALA A 74 -18.60 14.06 -17.09
N GLU A 75 -18.63 15.37 -16.88
CA GLU A 75 -17.75 16.32 -17.61
C GLU A 75 -16.28 16.14 -17.19
N ALA A 76 -16.02 15.86 -15.91
CA ALA A 76 -14.67 15.71 -15.36
C ALA A 76 -14.19 14.25 -15.28
N ALA A 77 -15.09 13.29 -15.44
CA ALA A 77 -14.82 11.88 -15.12
C ALA A 77 -13.63 11.32 -15.92
N GLN A 78 -13.59 11.54 -17.23
CA GLN A 78 -12.55 10.95 -18.07
C GLN A 78 -11.14 11.45 -17.69
N SER A 79 -10.98 12.76 -17.48
CA SER A 79 -9.69 13.34 -17.07
C SER A 79 -9.30 12.88 -15.65
N THR A 80 -10.29 12.68 -14.78
CA THR A 80 -10.06 12.16 -13.43
C THR A 80 -9.57 10.70 -13.49
N VAL A 81 -10.20 9.85 -14.30
CA VAL A 81 -9.74 8.47 -14.52
C VAL A 81 -8.29 8.44 -14.99
N GLU A 82 -7.95 9.25 -16.00
CA GLU A 82 -6.59 9.30 -16.54
C GLU A 82 -5.57 9.70 -15.47
N ALA A 83 -5.86 10.72 -14.69
CA ALA A 83 -4.99 11.19 -13.62
C ALA A 83 -4.82 10.13 -12.50
N LEU A 84 -5.92 9.53 -12.03
CA LEU A 84 -5.88 8.53 -10.97
C LEU A 84 -5.14 7.26 -11.40
N LYS A 85 -5.44 6.74 -12.60
CA LYS A 85 -4.74 5.57 -13.14
C LYS A 85 -3.25 5.84 -13.35
N ALA A 86 -2.89 7.02 -13.85
CA ALA A 86 -1.48 7.42 -14.01
C ALA A 86 -0.75 7.53 -12.67
N SER A 87 -1.42 8.02 -11.63
CA SER A 87 -0.83 8.07 -10.29
C SER A 87 -0.57 6.68 -9.72
N MET A 88 -1.54 5.77 -9.80
CA MET A 88 -1.42 4.41 -9.31
C MET A 88 -0.35 3.60 -10.04
N SER A 89 -0.25 3.75 -11.35
CA SER A 89 0.73 3.01 -12.17
C SER A 89 2.14 3.61 -12.15
N GLY A 90 2.35 4.68 -11.38
CA GLY A 90 3.66 5.34 -11.30
C GLY A 90 4.10 5.99 -12.61
N THR A 91 3.18 6.25 -13.52
CA THR A 91 3.47 6.92 -14.81
C THR A 91 3.40 8.44 -14.71
N LEU A 92 2.86 8.96 -13.62
CA LEU A 92 2.76 10.39 -13.36
C LEU A 92 4.07 10.90 -12.73
N THR A 93 4.81 11.72 -13.47
CA THR A 93 6.12 12.22 -13.04
C THR A 93 6.28 13.71 -13.32
N GLY A 94 7.31 14.34 -12.73
CA GLY A 94 7.69 15.72 -13.00
C GLY A 94 6.62 16.74 -12.63
N GLU A 95 6.39 17.71 -13.52
CA GLU A 95 5.44 18.81 -13.32
C GLU A 95 4.01 18.29 -13.12
N ALA A 96 3.62 17.25 -13.85
CA ALA A 96 2.30 16.65 -13.73
C ALA A 96 2.10 15.98 -12.36
N ALA A 97 3.14 15.34 -11.80
CA ALA A 97 3.10 14.82 -10.45
C ALA A 97 2.98 15.94 -9.41
N THR A 98 3.75 17.03 -9.60
CA THR A 98 3.68 18.22 -8.74
C THR A 98 2.29 18.88 -8.78
N GLU A 99 1.66 18.92 -9.95
CA GLU A 99 0.30 19.48 -10.09
C GLU A 99 -0.74 18.62 -9.35
N CYS A 100 -0.59 17.30 -9.41
CA CYS A 100 -1.52 16.38 -8.75
C CYS A 100 -1.28 16.25 -7.23
N PHE A 101 -0.03 16.22 -6.81
CA PHE A 101 0.34 15.89 -5.42
C PHE A 101 0.93 17.07 -4.63
N GLY A 102 1.05 18.24 -5.25
CA GLY A 102 1.65 19.42 -4.64
C GLY A 102 3.15 19.54 -4.91
N ASP A 103 3.74 20.67 -4.50
CA ASP A 103 5.13 21.04 -4.78
C ASP A 103 6.16 20.30 -3.92
N GLY A 104 5.70 19.38 -3.09
CA GLY A 104 6.53 18.46 -2.36
C GLY A 104 7.53 19.09 -1.44
N THR A 105 7.11 19.97 -0.58
CA THR A 105 7.92 20.38 0.57
C THR A 105 8.41 19.17 1.38
N ASP A 106 7.86 18.00 1.09
CA ASP A 106 8.12 16.73 1.76
C ASP A 106 8.85 15.71 0.87
N GLY A 107 9.68 16.15 -0.05
CA GLY A 107 10.49 15.24 -0.89
C GLY A 107 9.90 14.86 -2.24
N TRP A 108 8.74 15.35 -2.59
CA TRP A 108 8.07 15.21 -3.88
C TRP A 108 8.76 16.00 -5.02
N GLN A 109 9.97 16.45 -4.77
CA GLN A 109 10.69 17.33 -5.67
C GLN A 109 11.20 16.58 -6.89
N ASN A 110 11.10 17.22 -8.04
CA ASN A 110 11.79 16.82 -9.26
C ASN A 110 11.36 15.48 -9.88
N GLY A 111 10.08 15.24 -9.97
CA GLY A 111 9.59 14.07 -10.68
C GLY A 111 9.35 12.88 -9.76
N PHE A 112 8.63 13.17 -8.71
CA PHE A 112 8.06 12.14 -7.89
C PHE A 112 7.36 11.09 -8.76
N GLN A 113 7.65 9.85 -8.47
CA GLN A 113 7.00 8.71 -9.08
C GLN A 113 6.36 7.88 -7.96
N PHE A 114 5.06 7.92 -7.89
CA PHE A 114 4.31 6.99 -7.08
C PHE A 114 4.31 5.63 -7.78
N ASN A 115 4.68 4.59 -7.07
CA ASN A 115 4.74 3.24 -7.62
C ASN A 115 4.44 2.24 -6.52
N CYS A 116 3.43 1.42 -6.71
CA CYS A 116 2.99 0.40 -5.76
C CYS A 116 3.23 -1.03 -6.25
N ASP A 117 3.98 -1.20 -7.33
CA ASP A 117 4.27 -2.51 -7.90
C ASP A 117 5.11 -3.36 -6.96
N PHE A 118 4.90 -4.65 -7.00
CA PHE A 118 5.85 -5.60 -6.45
C PHE A 118 7.12 -5.60 -7.31
N LYS A 119 8.26 -5.60 -6.66
CA LYS A 119 9.58 -5.55 -7.31
C LYS A 119 10.30 -6.87 -7.20
N GLN A 120 11.46 -6.96 -7.83
CA GLN A 120 12.37 -8.12 -7.80
C GLN A 120 11.73 -9.40 -8.39
N GLY A 121 10.78 -9.25 -9.32
CA GLY A 121 10.12 -10.36 -10.00
C GLY A 121 9.04 -11.05 -9.19
N VAL A 122 8.72 -10.54 -8.00
CA VAL A 122 7.64 -11.08 -7.18
C VAL A 122 6.28 -10.71 -7.78
N SER A 123 5.43 -11.69 -7.95
CA SER A 123 4.02 -11.51 -8.36
C SER A 123 3.05 -11.76 -7.21
N ARG A 124 3.47 -12.51 -6.21
CA ARG A 124 2.65 -12.79 -5.03
C ARG A 124 3.52 -12.85 -3.78
N PHE A 125 3.03 -12.26 -2.69
CA PHE A 125 3.57 -12.44 -1.34
C PHE A 125 2.66 -13.35 -0.53
N VAL A 126 3.25 -14.28 0.21
CA VAL A 126 2.53 -15.18 1.10
C VAL A 126 3.00 -14.95 2.53
N PHE A 127 2.10 -14.48 3.37
CA PHE A 127 2.30 -14.28 4.80
C PHE A 127 1.69 -15.46 5.57
N ASP A 128 2.48 -16.17 6.34
CA ASP A 128 2.01 -17.38 7.07
C ASP A 128 1.28 -17.06 8.39
N GLY A 129 1.33 -15.79 8.82
CA GLY A 129 0.73 -15.32 10.07
C GLY A 129 1.54 -15.66 11.32
N LYS A 130 2.81 -16.08 11.17
CA LYS A 130 3.70 -16.47 12.26
C LYS A 130 5.10 -15.85 12.12
N GLY A 131 5.27 -14.98 11.14
CA GLY A 131 6.52 -14.33 10.80
C GLY A 131 7.17 -14.84 9.52
N GLY A 132 6.67 -15.91 8.92
CA GLY A 132 7.12 -16.39 7.62
C GLY A 132 6.54 -15.56 6.49
N ILE A 133 7.40 -15.04 5.60
CA ILE A 133 7.03 -14.36 4.37
C ILE A 133 7.80 -14.99 3.22
N LYS A 134 7.11 -15.27 2.13
CA LYS A 134 7.73 -15.71 0.88
C LYS A 134 7.18 -14.96 -0.32
N GLY A 135 8.04 -14.77 -1.32
CA GLY A 135 7.69 -14.24 -2.60
C GLY A 135 7.63 -15.33 -3.66
N LEU A 136 6.63 -15.27 -4.52
CA LEU A 136 6.45 -16.17 -5.66
C LEU A 136 6.47 -15.37 -6.96
N ASP A 137 7.06 -15.94 -8.02
CA ASP A 137 6.96 -15.38 -9.36
C ASP A 137 5.57 -15.64 -10.00
N ALA A 138 5.34 -15.15 -11.20
CA ALA A 138 4.09 -15.35 -11.94
C ALA A 138 3.78 -16.82 -12.23
N SER A 139 4.81 -17.67 -12.28
CA SER A 139 4.69 -19.13 -12.49
C SER A 139 4.45 -19.88 -11.19
N GLY A 140 4.54 -19.21 -10.03
CA GLY A 140 4.41 -19.80 -8.71
C GLY A 140 5.71 -20.39 -8.14
N ASN A 141 6.85 -20.14 -8.77
CA ASN A 141 8.13 -20.54 -8.21
C ASN A 141 8.53 -19.59 -7.07
N GLU A 142 9.15 -20.15 -6.05
CA GLU A 142 9.64 -19.37 -4.91
C GLU A 142 10.86 -18.56 -5.31
N ILE A 143 10.80 -17.23 -5.07
CA ILE A 143 11.90 -16.29 -5.25
C ILE A 143 12.70 -16.18 -3.95
N PHE A 144 12.00 -16.07 -2.83
CA PHE A 144 12.57 -16.06 -1.48
C PHE A 144 11.59 -16.65 -0.47
N SER A 145 12.13 -17.07 0.68
CA SER A 145 11.33 -17.52 1.82
C SER A 145 12.13 -17.31 3.11
N HIS A 146 11.68 -16.39 3.97
CA HIS A 146 12.37 -16.02 5.20
C HIS A 146 11.41 -15.98 6.38
N GLU A 147 11.96 -16.13 7.58
CA GLU A 147 11.27 -15.84 8.84
C GLU A 147 11.72 -14.49 9.39
N TYR A 148 10.78 -13.69 9.87
CA TYR A 148 11.01 -12.33 10.33
C TYR A 148 10.69 -12.17 11.82
N VAL A 149 11.49 -11.34 12.47
CA VAL A 149 11.28 -10.90 13.85
C VAL A 149 11.09 -9.40 13.88
N PHE A 150 10.25 -8.96 14.79
CA PHE A 150 10.04 -7.54 15.06
C PHE A 150 11.35 -6.88 15.50
N ASP A 151 11.63 -5.73 14.92
CA ASP A 151 12.77 -4.89 15.22
C ASP A 151 12.34 -3.61 15.93
N SER A 152 11.53 -2.79 15.28
CA SER A 152 11.16 -1.48 15.78
C SER A 152 9.81 -1.01 15.23
N TYR A 153 9.31 0.10 15.79
CA TYR A 153 8.05 0.73 15.41
C TYR A 153 8.23 2.22 15.23
N ASN A 154 7.72 2.74 14.14
CA ASN A 154 7.67 4.17 13.86
C ASN A 154 6.25 4.69 14.13
N ALA A 155 6.10 5.51 15.18
CA ALA A 155 4.80 6.01 15.62
C ALA A 155 4.23 7.13 14.73
N ASP A 156 5.08 7.83 13.96
CA ASP A 156 4.64 8.94 13.13
C ASP A 156 3.92 8.45 11.87
N TYR A 157 4.28 7.25 11.41
CA TYR A 157 3.76 6.64 10.19
C TYR A 157 3.07 5.30 10.40
N ASP A 158 2.97 4.83 11.65
CA ASP A 158 2.35 3.55 12.06
C ASP A 158 2.97 2.33 11.36
N PHE A 159 4.29 2.33 11.14
CA PHE A 159 5.00 1.20 10.55
C PHE A 159 5.72 0.36 11.59
N TYR A 160 5.54 -0.97 11.47
CA TYR A 160 6.30 -1.98 12.17
C TYR A 160 7.41 -2.49 11.28
N PHE A 161 8.65 -2.51 11.76
CA PHE A 161 9.82 -2.98 11.04
C PHE A 161 10.23 -4.37 11.52
N PHE A 162 10.62 -5.20 10.58
CA PHE A 162 10.98 -6.58 10.82
C PHE A 162 12.27 -6.92 10.08
N ASN A 163 13.13 -7.70 10.74
CA ASN A 163 14.36 -8.26 10.17
C ASN A 163 14.22 -9.76 9.94
N SER A 164 14.79 -10.26 8.85
CA SER A 164 14.95 -11.69 8.63
C SER A 164 15.85 -12.31 9.69
N LYS A 165 15.47 -13.48 10.19
CA LYS A 165 16.27 -14.30 11.09
C LYS A 165 17.45 -14.99 10.41
N ASP A 166 17.39 -15.15 9.11
CA ASP A 166 18.29 -16.01 8.33
C ASP A 166 19.63 -15.33 8.05
N GLY A 167 19.75 -14.03 8.38
CA GLY A 167 20.97 -13.25 8.16
C GLY A 167 21.30 -13.07 6.67
N ASN A 168 20.31 -13.26 5.79
CA ASN A 168 20.46 -13.00 4.36
C ASN A 168 20.72 -11.50 4.11
N GLU A 169 21.32 -11.20 2.95
CA GLU A 169 21.62 -9.83 2.53
C GLU A 169 20.93 -9.47 1.21
N ASP A 170 19.84 -10.18 0.89
CA ASP A 170 19.05 -9.88 -0.29
C ASP A 170 18.06 -8.73 -0.07
N GLU A 171 17.36 -8.35 -1.13
CA GLU A 171 16.38 -7.26 -1.14
C GLU A 171 15.15 -7.52 -0.26
N PHE A 172 15.02 -8.73 0.28
CA PHE A 172 13.92 -9.14 1.16
C PHE A 172 14.34 -9.29 2.61
N ARG A 173 15.53 -8.83 2.98
CA ARG A 173 16.06 -8.92 4.34
C ARG A 173 15.19 -8.24 5.37
N CYS A 174 14.63 -7.08 5.04
CA CYS A 174 13.81 -6.28 5.95
C CYS A 174 12.43 -5.99 5.35
N PHE A 175 11.43 -5.95 6.21
CA PHE A 175 10.08 -5.50 5.87
C PHE A 175 9.64 -4.38 6.81
N ALA A 176 8.98 -3.37 6.23
CA ALA A 176 8.17 -2.41 6.96
C ALA A 176 6.71 -2.67 6.59
N MET A 177 5.85 -2.89 7.57
CA MET A 177 4.44 -3.27 7.37
C MET A 177 3.53 -2.47 8.27
N ARG A 178 2.36 -2.15 7.76
CA ARG A 178 1.24 -1.63 8.55
C ARG A 178 -0.06 -2.25 8.08
N SER A 179 -1.06 -2.23 8.94
CA SER A 179 -2.42 -2.51 8.55
C SER A 179 -3.03 -1.20 8.04
N ASP A 180 -3.21 -1.11 6.74
CA ASP A 180 -3.91 0.01 6.11
C ASP A 180 -5.22 -0.47 5.52
N THR A 181 -5.91 -1.26 6.30
CA THR A 181 -7.17 -1.83 5.89
C THR A 181 -8.28 -1.08 6.60
N PRO A 182 -8.98 -0.14 5.96
CA PRO A 182 -10.28 0.27 6.45
C PRO A 182 -11.15 -0.97 6.65
N ALA A 183 -12.03 -0.97 7.63
CA ALA A 183 -12.89 -2.12 7.90
C ALA A 183 -13.62 -2.53 6.61
N GLY A 184 -13.26 -3.69 6.05
CA GLY A 184 -13.86 -4.25 4.83
C GLY A 184 -13.01 -4.19 3.56
N THR A 185 -11.86 -3.54 3.54
CA THR A 185 -10.88 -3.69 2.46
C THR A 185 -9.77 -4.64 2.85
N HIS A 186 -9.32 -5.43 1.90
CA HIS A 186 -8.33 -6.48 2.11
C HIS A 186 -6.99 -6.13 1.48
N HIS A 187 -6.60 -4.86 1.53
CA HIS A 187 -5.28 -4.47 1.08
C HIS A 187 -4.34 -4.20 2.25
N ILE A 188 -3.08 -4.41 2.00
CA ILE A 188 -2.00 -4.10 2.92
C ILE A 188 -0.97 -3.23 2.22
N GLU A 189 -0.31 -2.39 3.01
CA GLU A 189 0.83 -1.63 2.56
C GLU A 189 2.08 -2.12 3.26
N PHE A 190 3.14 -2.33 2.48
CA PHE A 190 4.41 -2.79 3.00
C PHE A 190 5.57 -2.34 2.11
N ARG A 191 6.76 -2.38 2.65
CA ARG A 191 8.01 -2.18 1.93
C ARG A 191 8.98 -3.26 2.30
N TYR A 192 9.93 -3.49 1.43
CA TYR A 192 11.03 -4.41 1.69
C TYR A 192 12.33 -3.86 1.12
N GLY A 193 13.44 -4.30 1.68
CA GLY A 193 14.76 -3.84 1.29
C GLY A 193 15.86 -4.49 2.14
N THR A 194 17.08 -4.08 1.90
CA THR A 194 18.27 -4.66 2.53
C THR A 194 18.49 -4.20 3.97
N ASP A 195 17.94 -3.06 4.38
CA ASP A 195 18.13 -2.49 5.71
C ASP A 195 16.97 -1.60 6.16
N ILE A 196 16.80 -1.51 7.48
CA ILE A 196 15.72 -0.75 8.11
C ILE A 196 15.92 0.77 7.98
N GLU A 197 17.16 1.25 7.97
CA GLU A 197 17.44 2.69 7.88
C GLU A 197 16.90 3.24 6.56
N SER A 198 17.22 2.57 5.44
CA SER A 198 16.69 2.92 4.13
C SER A 198 15.16 2.83 4.07
N LEU A 199 14.57 1.78 4.66
CA LEU A 199 13.11 1.67 4.72
C LEU A 199 12.47 2.78 5.54
N SER A 200 13.09 3.20 6.64
CA SER A 200 12.62 4.30 7.48
C SER A 200 12.65 5.64 6.75
N GLU A 201 13.65 5.87 5.89
CA GLU A 201 13.75 7.09 5.10
C GLU A 201 12.59 7.26 4.13
N PHE A 202 12.04 6.18 3.60
CA PHE A 202 10.80 6.22 2.81
C PHE A 202 9.60 6.73 3.60
N CYS A 203 9.56 6.48 4.89
CA CYS A 203 8.48 6.95 5.76
C CYS A 203 8.55 8.46 6.02
N THR A 204 9.66 9.13 5.76
CA THR A 204 9.85 10.56 6.03
C THR A 204 9.55 11.47 4.83
N GLY A 205 9.04 10.94 3.73
CA GLY A 205 8.76 11.70 2.52
C GLY A 205 10.01 12.11 1.72
N LYS A 206 11.18 11.65 2.12
CA LYS A 206 12.47 12.06 1.52
C LYS A 206 12.74 11.42 0.16
N TYR A 207 12.08 10.32 -0.15
CA TYR A 207 12.26 9.56 -1.39
C TYR A 207 10.96 9.47 -2.17
N ALA A 208 11.11 9.26 -3.48
CA ALA A 208 9.98 8.89 -4.32
C ALA A 208 9.27 7.69 -3.72
N TYR A 209 7.99 7.84 -3.49
CA TYR A 209 7.22 6.86 -2.77
C TYR A 209 7.08 5.56 -3.57
N TRP A 210 7.73 4.54 -3.09
CA TRP A 210 7.35 3.19 -3.43
C TRP A 210 6.83 2.51 -2.17
N MET A 211 5.61 2.06 -2.24
CA MET A 211 4.97 1.27 -1.19
C MET A 211 4.23 0.15 -1.89
N ALA A 212 4.67 -1.08 -1.68
CA ALA A 212 3.97 -2.21 -2.24
C ALA A 212 2.58 -2.30 -1.62
N ALA A 213 1.56 -2.40 -2.46
CA ALA A 213 0.19 -2.57 -2.02
C ALA A 213 -0.36 -3.90 -2.54
N GLY A 214 -0.85 -4.73 -1.64
CA GLY A 214 -1.32 -6.06 -1.94
C GLY A 214 -2.76 -6.29 -1.51
N VAL A 215 -3.51 -6.98 -2.34
CA VAL A 215 -4.89 -7.41 -2.08
C VAL A 215 -4.94 -8.91 -1.89
N LEU A 216 -5.73 -9.36 -0.90
CA LEU A 216 -5.98 -10.78 -0.69
C LEU A 216 -6.75 -11.39 -1.86
N GLU A 217 -6.21 -12.48 -2.43
CA GLU A 217 -6.90 -13.32 -3.41
C GLU A 217 -7.74 -12.51 -4.39
N SER A 218 -7.09 -11.70 -5.22
CA SER A 218 -7.66 -10.66 -6.08
C SER A 218 -8.94 -11.13 -6.83
N SER A 219 -10.05 -11.06 -6.12
CA SER A 219 -11.38 -11.27 -6.69
C SER A 219 -11.86 -9.99 -7.39
N ASP A 220 -12.75 -10.15 -8.36
CA ASP A 220 -13.35 -9.01 -9.07
C ASP A 220 -14.01 -8.01 -8.11
N SER A 221 -14.65 -8.50 -7.05
CA SER A 221 -15.30 -7.64 -6.06
C SER A 221 -14.31 -6.83 -5.23
N GLU A 222 -13.15 -7.40 -4.89
CA GLU A 222 -12.12 -6.72 -4.14
C GLU A 222 -11.39 -5.68 -4.99
N GLN A 223 -11.12 -5.99 -6.26
CA GLN A 223 -10.56 -5.04 -7.20
C GLN A 223 -11.51 -3.86 -7.45
N GLN A 224 -12.81 -4.12 -7.61
CA GLN A 224 -13.82 -3.06 -7.74
C GLN A 224 -13.88 -2.20 -6.47
N GLU A 225 -13.89 -2.81 -5.30
CA GLU A 225 -13.92 -2.07 -4.03
C GLU A 225 -12.67 -1.20 -3.85
N SER A 226 -11.49 -1.71 -4.20
CA SER A 226 -10.24 -0.95 -4.19
C SER A 226 -10.30 0.26 -5.12
N ILE A 227 -10.83 0.09 -6.34
CA ILE A 227 -11.03 1.21 -7.28
C ILE A 227 -12.00 2.25 -6.70
N ARG A 228 -13.13 1.80 -6.16
CA ARG A 228 -14.14 2.66 -5.57
C ARG A 228 -13.56 3.51 -4.43
N ILE A 229 -12.86 2.87 -3.50
CA ILE A 229 -12.25 3.55 -2.35
C ILE A 229 -11.20 4.55 -2.84
N PHE A 230 -10.32 4.14 -3.75
CA PHE A 230 -9.29 5.03 -4.28
C PHE A 230 -9.87 6.26 -4.98
N VAL A 231 -10.93 6.09 -5.76
CA VAL A 231 -11.65 7.23 -6.36
C VAL A 231 -12.25 8.13 -5.27
N GLU A 232 -12.94 7.56 -4.30
CA GLU A 232 -13.59 8.30 -3.21
C GLU A 232 -12.57 9.12 -2.40
N GLU A 233 -11.48 8.50 -1.96
CA GLU A 233 -10.45 9.16 -1.15
C GLU A 233 -9.72 10.28 -1.90
N ASN A 234 -9.54 10.14 -3.22
CA ASN A 234 -8.82 11.14 -4.01
C ASN A 234 -9.73 12.20 -4.68
N THR A 235 -11.04 12.06 -4.55
CA THR A 235 -12.01 13.02 -5.10
C THR A 235 -12.90 13.68 -4.06
N SER A 236 -12.90 13.19 -2.82
CA SER A 236 -13.63 13.79 -1.70
C SER A 236 -13.13 15.21 -1.45
N GLN A 237 -14.03 16.15 -1.45
CA GLN A 237 -13.76 17.52 -1.03
C GLN A 237 -14.03 17.58 0.47
N ASP A 238 -12.98 17.66 1.28
CA ASP A 238 -13.09 18.14 2.66
C ASP A 238 -13.39 19.64 2.71
#